data_273f735a62b6d630917b8a84a6c3755e
#
_entry.id   273f735a62b6d630917b8a84a6c3755e
#
_cell.length_a   1.000
_cell.length_b   1.000
_cell.length_c   1.000
_cell.angle_alpha   90.00
_cell.angle_beta   90.00
_cell.angle_gamma   90.00
#
_symmetry.space_group_name_H-M   'P 1'
#
loop_
_entity.id
_entity.type
_entity.pdbx_description
1 polymer ?
#
loop_
_entity_poly.entity_id
_entity_poly.type
_entity_poly.pdbx_seq_one_letter_code
_entity_poly.pdbx_strand_id
1 'polypeptide(L)'
;MKSISLFSGYIYLILAIISGIASNGFLKTTESFTKITPTIFCIISIIVCIFCLSKAMTIIPVGFTYATYGALTITAVTLFGIFKYNQTPNLYGTLGLILIISGVIILNTFGKVK
;
A
#
# COMPACT_ATOMS: atom_id res chain seq x y z
N MET A 1 14.55 -16.78 -16.36
CA MET A 1 14.06 -15.48 -16.80
C MET A 1 12.76 -15.06 -16.09
N LYS A 2 11.78 -15.96 -16.03
CA LYS A 2 10.52 -15.64 -15.35
C LYS A 2 10.71 -15.29 -13.87
N SER A 3 11.59 -16.02 -13.18
CA SER A 3 11.84 -15.75 -11.76
C SER A 3 12.48 -14.39 -11.55
N ILE A 4 13.36 -13.96 -12.44
CA ILE A 4 13.99 -12.64 -12.37
C ILE A 4 12.96 -11.54 -12.62
N SER A 5 12.09 -11.73 -13.63
CA SER A 5 11.03 -10.77 -13.92
C SER A 5 10.05 -10.65 -12.76
N LEU A 6 9.66 -11.78 -12.20
CA LEU A 6 8.75 -11.79 -11.05
C LEU A 6 9.38 -11.12 -9.84
N PHE A 7 10.66 -11.39 -9.62
CA PHE A 7 11.42 -10.75 -8.55
C PHE A 7 11.43 -9.23 -8.72
N SER A 8 11.69 -8.74 -9.95
CA SER A 8 11.63 -7.31 -10.25
C SER A 8 10.26 -6.71 -9.96
N GLY A 9 9.20 -7.44 -10.34
CA GLY A 9 7.83 -7.00 -10.07
C GLY A 9 7.58 -6.81 -8.60
N TYR A 10 8.00 -7.74 -7.78
CA TYR A 10 7.82 -7.63 -6.34
C TYR A 10 8.70 -6.56 -5.70
N ILE A 11 9.88 -6.29 -6.26
CA ILE A 11 10.71 -5.18 -5.80
C ILE A 11 10.00 -3.86 -6.06
N TYR A 12 9.45 -3.66 -7.26
CA TYR A 12 8.67 -2.46 -7.55
C TYR A 12 7.45 -2.35 -6.66
N LEU A 13 6.80 -3.48 -6.38
CA LEU A 13 5.63 -3.49 -5.49
C LEU A 13 6.02 -3.07 -4.07
N ILE A 14 7.12 -3.59 -3.56
CA ILE A 14 7.61 -3.21 -2.22
C ILE A 14 7.93 -1.72 -2.16
N LEU A 15 8.61 -1.20 -3.19
CA LEU A 15 8.90 0.24 -3.26
C LEU A 15 7.62 1.07 -3.29
N ALA A 16 6.62 0.60 -4.05
CA ALA A 16 5.33 1.27 -4.10
C ALA A 16 4.65 1.28 -2.73
N ILE A 17 4.69 0.15 -2.02
CA ILE A 17 4.10 0.05 -0.70
C ILE A 17 4.78 1.01 0.28
N ILE A 18 6.11 1.03 0.28
CA ILE A 18 6.87 1.93 1.16
C ILE A 18 6.52 3.39 0.87
N SER A 19 6.54 3.78 -0.41
CA SER A 19 6.18 5.14 -0.81
C SER A 19 4.74 5.48 -0.48
N GLY A 20 3.83 4.52 -0.67
CA GLY A 20 2.42 4.71 -0.35
C GLY A 20 2.18 4.86 1.13
N ILE A 21 2.88 4.09 1.96
CA ILE A 21 2.78 4.22 3.41
C ILE A 21 3.26 5.61 3.83
N ALA A 22 4.39 6.06 3.29
CA ALA A 22 4.91 7.38 3.60
C ALA A 22 3.92 8.47 3.21
N SER A 23 3.37 8.41 1.99
CA SER A 23 2.41 9.39 1.52
C SER A 23 1.13 9.37 2.34
N ASN A 24 0.51 8.20 2.46
CA ASN A 24 -0.79 8.10 3.11
C ASN A 24 -0.70 8.29 4.63
N GLY A 25 0.40 7.85 5.24
CA GLY A 25 0.59 8.00 6.68
C GLY A 25 0.75 9.46 7.09
N PHE A 26 1.39 10.27 6.27
CA PHE A 26 1.60 11.68 6.57
C PHE A 26 0.58 12.61 5.90
N LEU A 27 -0.39 12.05 5.20
CA LEU A 27 -1.38 12.85 4.48
C LEU A 27 -2.15 13.77 5.41
N LYS A 28 -2.46 13.30 6.60
CA LYS A 28 -3.18 14.10 7.60
C LYS A 28 -2.41 15.34 8.02
N THR A 29 -1.07 15.28 8.02
CA THR A 29 -0.24 16.43 8.42
C THR A 29 -0.27 17.56 7.42
N THR A 30 -0.77 17.33 6.20
CA THR A 30 -0.91 18.39 5.19
C THR A 30 -2.07 19.34 5.49
N GLU A 31 -2.99 18.95 6.38
CA GLU A 31 -4.19 19.71 6.72
C GLU A 31 -4.91 20.19 5.46
N SER A 32 -5.29 19.22 4.63
CA SER A 32 -6.00 19.46 3.34
C SER A 32 -5.13 20.22 2.33
N PHE A 33 -3.82 19.93 2.35
CA PHE A 33 -2.83 20.54 1.45
C PHE A 33 -2.60 22.03 1.70
N THR A 34 -2.84 22.48 2.93
CA THR A 34 -2.55 23.86 3.31
C THR A 34 -1.13 24.03 3.84
N LYS A 35 -0.54 22.95 4.36
CA LYS A 35 0.85 22.98 4.85
C LYS A 35 1.79 22.61 3.72
N ILE A 36 2.67 23.52 3.33
CA ILE A 36 3.53 23.36 2.15
C ILE A 36 4.49 22.19 2.27
N THR A 37 5.24 22.09 3.37
CA THR A 37 6.27 21.07 3.52
C THR A 37 5.71 19.64 3.50
N PRO A 38 4.71 19.28 4.33
CA PRO A 38 4.15 17.93 4.25
C PRO A 38 3.42 17.67 2.94
N THR A 39 2.83 18.70 2.34
CA THR A 39 2.15 18.56 1.05
C THR A 39 3.12 18.14 -0.04
N ILE A 40 4.27 18.80 -0.13
CA ILE A 40 5.30 18.48 -1.12
C ILE A 40 5.81 17.06 -0.90
N PHE A 41 6.08 16.68 0.35
CA PHE A 41 6.52 15.33 0.68
C PHE A 41 5.51 14.29 0.23
N CYS A 42 4.22 14.50 0.52
CA CYS A 42 3.18 13.56 0.14
C CYS A 42 3.02 13.45 -1.37
N ILE A 43 3.07 14.57 -2.07
CA ILE A 43 2.92 14.57 -3.53
C ILE A 43 4.07 13.82 -4.19
N ILE A 44 5.30 14.08 -3.77
CA ILE A 44 6.47 13.39 -4.33
C ILE A 44 6.37 11.89 -4.03
N SER A 45 6.01 11.53 -2.80
CA SER A 45 5.88 10.13 -2.41
C SER A 45 4.83 9.40 -3.21
N ILE A 46 3.68 10.03 -3.47
CA ILE A 46 2.61 9.37 -4.23
C ILE A 46 2.98 9.22 -5.71
N ILE A 47 3.71 10.17 -6.26
CA ILE A 47 4.20 10.07 -7.64
C ILE A 47 5.13 8.86 -7.76
N VAL A 48 6.07 8.70 -6.85
CA VAL A 48 6.97 7.53 -6.81
C VAL A 48 6.16 6.25 -6.64
N CYS A 49 5.18 6.27 -5.76
CA CYS A 49 4.31 5.12 -5.51
C CYS A 49 3.59 4.67 -6.79
N ILE A 50 2.95 5.60 -7.47
CA ILE A 50 2.18 5.29 -8.68
C ILE A 50 3.11 4.77 -9.78
N PHE A 51 4.28 5.38 -9.93
CA PHE A 51 5.25 4.91 -10.91
C PHE A 51 5.67 3.46 -10.62
N CYS A 52 6.00 3.16 -9.37
CA CYS A 52 6.42 1.81 -8.98
C CYS A 52 5.28 0.80 -9.13
N LEU A 53 4.04 1.19 -8.80
CA LEU A 53 2.87 0.34 -9.04
C LEU A 53 2.71 0.03 -10.51
N SER A 54 2.86 1.04 -11.35
CA SER A 54 2.76 0.87 -12.80
C SER A 54 3.79 -0.15 -13.30
N LYS A 55 5.01 -0.06 -12.81
CA LYS A 55 6.05 -1.02 -13.18
C LYS A 55 5.74 -2.43 -12.70
N ALA A 56 5.23 -2.56 -11.47
CA ALA A 56 4.85 -3.87 -10.94
C ALA A 56 3.73 -4.50 -11.76
N MET A 57 2.81 -3.70 -12.25
CA MET A 57 1.66 -4.17 -13.03
C MET A 57 2.04 -4.70 -14.41
N THR A 58 3.24 -4.39 -14.89
CA THR A 58 3.71 -4.98 -16.16
C THR A 58 4.09 -6.44 -16.00
N ILE A 59 4.29 -6.90 -14.77
CA ILE A 59 4.76 -8.25 -14.46
C ILE A 59 3.73 -9.04 -13.68
N ILE A 60 3.11 -8.41 -12.68
CA ILE A 60 2.10 -9.02 -11.81
C ILE A 60 0.73 -8.57 -12.28
N PRO A 61 -0.29 -9.44 -12.28
CA PRO A 61 -1.64 -9.03 -12.69
C PRO A 61 -2.11 -7.82 -11.91
N VAL A 62 -2.84 -6.91 -12.58
CA VAL A 62 -3.25 -5.63 -12.03
C VAL A 62 -4.01 -5.78 -10.72
N GLY A 63 -4.98 -6.70 -10.69
CA GLY A 63 -5.77 -6.92 -9.48
C GLY A 63 -4.94 -7.41 -8.32
N PHE A 64 -4.01 -8.32 -8.58
CA PHE A 64 -3.12 -8.88 -7.55
C PHE A 64 -2.19 -7.79 -7.00
N THR A 65 -1.63 -6.98 -7.90
CA THR A 65 -0.74 -5.88 -7.51
C THR A 65 -1.47 -4.90 -6.60
N TYR A 66 -2.62 -4.46 -7.04
CA TYR A 66 -3.35 -3.42 -6.31
C TYR A 66 -3.93 -3.92 -5.01
N ALA A 67 -4.43 -5.16 -4.98
CA ALA A 67 -4.96 -5.75 -3.76
C ALA A 67 -3.86 -5.91 -2.70
N THR A 68 -2.70 -6.39 -3.11
CA THR A 68 -1.56 -6.57 -2.20
C THR A 68 -1.07 -5.22 -1.70
N TYR A 69 -0.91 -4.26 -2.60
CA TYR A 69 -0.54 -2.90 -2.24
C TYR A 69 -1.54 -2.30 -1.24
N GLY A 70 -2.83 -2.43 -1.55
CA GLY A 70 -3.89 -1.87 -0.71
C GLY A 70 -3.91 -2.47 0.68
N ALA A 71 -3.84 -3.81 0.76
CA ALA A 71 -3.91 -4.49 2.05
C ALA A 71 -2.73 -4.14 2.94
N LEU A 72 -1.52 -4.16 2.40
CA LEU A 72 -0.33 -3.86 3.19
C LEU A 72 -0.28 -2.38 3.56
N THR A 73 -0.66 -1.50 2.64
CA THR A 73 -0.70 -0.07 2.90
C THR A 73 -1.75 0.26 3.96
N ILE A 74 -2.94 -0.30 3.84
CA ILE A 74 -4.02 -0.07 4.82
C ILE A 74 -3.58 -0.54 6.21
N THR A 75 -2.97 -1.72 6.30
CA THR A 75 -2.51 -2.26 7.57
C THR A 75 -1.46 -1.35 8.19
N ALA A 76 -0.46 -0.96 7.41
CA ALA A 76 0.62 -0.12 7.91
C ALA A 76 0.12 1.26 8.31
N VAL A 77 -0.74 1.87 7.51
CA VAL A 77 -1.29 3.20 7.80
C VAL A 77 -2.19 3.15 9.04
N THR A 78 -2.94 2.05 9.21
CA THR A 78 -3.76 1.88 10.41
C THR A 78 -2.89 1.79 11.66
N LEU A 79 -1.81 1.01 11.60
CA LEU A 79 -0.87 0.94 12.72
C LEU A 79 -0.24 2.29 13.01
N PHE A 80 0.13 3.02 11.96
CA PHE A 80 0.67 4.37 12.09
C PHE A 80 -0.33 5.30 12.78
N GLY A 81 -1.61 5.21 12.38
CA GLY A 81 -2.67 6.01 13.00
C GLY A 81 -2.87 5.69 14.47
N ILE A 82 -2.75 4.41 14.85
CA ILE A 82 -2.85 4.01 16.26
C ILE A 82 -1.74 4.67 17.07
N PHE A 83 -0.49 4.59 16.60
CA PHE A 83 0.64 5.08 17.36
C PHE A 83 0.81 6.59 17.32
N LYS A 84 0.57 7.21 16.16
CA LYS A 84 0.80 8.65 16.02
C LYS A 84 -0.43 9.50 16.34
N TYR A 85 -1.61 9.02 15.94
CA TYR A 85 -2.85 9.80 16.05
C TYR A 85 -3.82 9.25 17.08
N ASN A 86 -3.44 8.19 17.81
CA ASN A 86 -4.28 7.54 18.82
C ASN A 86 -5.63 7.06 18.28
N GLN A 87 -5.63 6.60 17.04
CA GLN A 87 -6.84 6.15 16.34
C GLN A 87 -6.96 4.63 16.44
N THR A 88 -7.47 4.13 17.55
CA THR A 88 -7.58 2.70 17.79
C THR A 88 -8.88 2.14 17.17
N PRO A 89 -8.80 1.12 16.31
CA PRO A 89 -10.02 0.53 15.76
C PRO A 89 -10.77 -0.29 16.80
N ASN A 90 -12.09 -0.35 16.65
CA ASN A 90 -12.91 -1.20 17.49
C ASN A 90 -12.84 -2.66 17.00
N LEU A 91 -13.66 -3.53 17.61
CA LEU A 91 -13.66 -4.94 17.23
C LEU A 91 -13.99 -5.15 15.75
N TYR A 92 -14.98 -4.41 15.24
CA TYR A 92 -15.39 -4.53 13.84
C TYR A 92 -14.29 -4.09 12.87
N GLY A 93 -13.59 -3.01 13.22
CA GLY A 93 -12.45 -2.55 12.42
C GLY A 93 -11.33 -3.56 12.39
N THR A 94 -11.03 -4.16 13.54
CA THR A 94 -10.01 -5.20 13.65
C THR A 94 -10.37 -6.44 12.82
N LEU A 95 -11.63 -6.87 12.92
CA LEU A 95 -12.11 -8.01 12.12
C LEU A 95 -12.02 -7.71 10.63
N GLY A 96 -12.40 -6.50 10.21
CA GLY A 96 -12.30 -6.09 8.81
C GLY A 96 -10.89 -6.14 8.30
N LEU A 97 -9.92 -5.66 9.08
CA LEU A 97 -8.51 -5.71 8.71
C LEU A 97 -8.01 -7.14 8.58
N ILE A 98 -8.40 -8.01 9.50
CA ILE A 98 -8.05 -9.43 9.43
C ILE A 98 -8.60 -10.07 8.15
N LEU A 99 -9.83 -9.74 7.80
CA LEU A 99 -10.45 -10.28 6.57
C LEU A 99 -9.72 -9.79 5.31
N ILE A 100 -9.32 -8.53 5.28
CA ILE A 100 -8.59 -7.97 4.15
C ILE A 100 -7.25 -8.70 3.98
N ILE A 101 -6.51 -8.85 5.06
CA ILE A 101 -5.20 -9.50 5.04
C ILE A 101 -5.35 -10.97 4.63
N SER A 102 -6.34 -11.66 5.22
CA SER A 102 -6.61 -13.06 4.88
C SER A 102 -6.97 -13.21 3.41
N GLY A 103 -7.82 -12.32 2.88
CA GLY A 103 -8.21 -12.34 1.48
C GLY A 103 -7.02 -12.16 0.54
N VAL A 104 -6.12 -11.26 0.87
CA VAL A 104 -4.93 -11.01 0.04
C VAL A 104 -3.95 -12.17 0.11
N ILE A 105 -3.80 -12.81 1.27
CA ILE A 105 -2.98 -14.00 1.40
C ILE A 105 -3.53 -15.12 0.50
N ILE A 106 -4.83 -15.34 0.54
CA ILE A 106 -5.47 -16.35 -0.30
C ILE A 106 -5.28 -16.02 -1.79
N LEU A 107 -5.46 -14.76 -2.14
CA LEU A 107 -5.33 -14.30 -3.53
C LEU A 107 -3.92 -14.58 -4.06
N ASN A 108 -2.89 -14.28 -3.28
CA ASN A 108 -1.51 -14.42 -3.73
C ASN A 108 -1.01 -15.86 -3.69
N THR A 109 -1.59 -16.72 -2.84
CA THR A 109 -1.17 -18.12 -2.74
C THR A 109 -1.99 -19.05 -3.64
N PHE A 110 -3.28 -18.83 -3.73
CA PHE A 110 -4.17 -19.73 -4.45
C PHE A 110 -4.87 -19.10 -5.64
N GLY A 111 -4.89 -17.77 -5.72
CA GLY A 111 -5.56 -17.08 -6.81
C GLY A 111 -4.81 -17.21 -8.13
N LYS A 112 -5.57 -17.21 -9.21
CA LYS A 112 -5.02 -17.28 -10.56
C LYS A 112 -5.79 -16.35 -11.48
N VAL A 113 -5.09 -15.82 -12.48
CA VAL A 113 -5.69 -15.04 -13.54
C VAL A 113 -5.55 -15.84 -14.82
N LYS A 114 -6.65 -15.98 -15.54
CA LYS A 114 -6.64 -16.67 -16.83
C LYS A 114 -6.00 -15.83 -17.92
#